data_62d25daa1e79d3dc3eebdd962335e209
#
_entry.id   62d25daa1e79d3dc3eebdd962335e209
#
_cell.length_a   1.000
_cell.length_b   1.000
_cell.length_c   1.000
_cell.angle_alpha   90.00
_cell.angle_beta   90.00
_cell.angle_gamma   90.00
#
_symmetry.space_group_name_H-M   'P 1'
#
loop_
_entity.id
_entity.type
_entity.pdbx_description
1 polymer ?
#
loop_
_entity_poly.entity_id
_entity_poly.type
_entity_poly.pdbx_seq_one_letter_code
_entity_poly.pdbx_strand_id
1 'polypeptide(L)'
;MNKERLVKTFTDLVALDSPSFDEQAVCRYIKERLTALGVQVDEDDSAAATGSTCGNLLATIPGDPSLEPVLFAAHMDTVEPSRGKQAVTDENGHITSCGDTVLGADDFAGVSAILEGVASLLESGATHPTLELLFTTGEEHFCVGAKAFDAERLQAK
;
A
#
# COMPACT_ATOMS: atom_id res chain seq x y z
N MET A 1 -0.62 15.73 8.73
CA MET A 1 -0.32 15.22 7.37
C MET A 1 0.78 16.06 6.76
N ASN A 2 1.84 15.43 6.27
CA ASN A 2 2.97 16.09 5.60
C ASN A 2 2.84 15.89 4.08
N LYS A 3 2.49 16.98 3.36
CA LYS A 3 2.24 16.95 1.91
C LYS A 3 3.50 16.55 1.11
N GLU A 4 4.68 17.01 1.52
CA GLU A 4 5.93 16.68 0.81
C GLU A 4 6.25 15.19 0.95
N ARG A 5 6.07 14.61 2.14
CA ARG A 5 6.25 13.18 2.37
C ARG A 5 5.24 12.36 1.59
N LEU A 6 3.97 12.78 1.56
CA LEU A 6 2.92 12.12 0.78
C LEU A 6 3.29 12.05 -0.70
N VAL A 7 3.63 13.22 -1.31
CA VAL A 7 4.01 13.30 -2.73
C VAL A 7 5.26 12.47 -3.00
N LYS A 8 6.27 12.55 -2.11
CA LYS A 8 7.48 11.75 -2.25
C LYS A 8 7.18 10.25 -2.21
N THR A 9 6.38 9.80 -1.26
CA THR A 9 5.96 8.38 -1.16
C THR A 9 5.28 7.92 -2.44
N PHE A 10 4.36 8.73 -2.97
CA PHE A 10 3.66 8.43 -4.22
C PHE A 10 4.64 8.33 -5.40
N THR A 11 5.54 9.31 -5.57
CA THR A 11 6.50 9.30 -6.68
C THR A 11 7.55 8.18 -6.56
N ASP A 12 7.94 7.81 -5.33
CA ASP A 12 8.81 6.65 -5.09
C ASP A 12 8.12 5.35 -5.51
N LEU A 13 6.83 5.17 -5.16
CA LEU A 13 6.04 4.01 -5.56
C LEU A 13 5.85 3.94 -7.09
N VAL A 14 5.54 5.06 -7.73
CA VAL A 14 5.42 5.13 -9.19
C VAL A 14 6.70 4.63 -9.89
N ALA A 15 7.87 4.95 -9.34
CA ALA A 15 9.15 4.54 -9.92
C ALA A 15 9.46 3.03 -9.76
N LEU A 16 8.65 2.28 -9.02
CA LEU A 16 8.79 0.84 -8.86
C LEU A 16 7.96 0.12 -9.94
N ASP A 17 8.58 -0.84 -10.60
CA ASP A 17 7.85 -1.76 -11.48
C ASP A 17 7.02 -2.71 -10.62
N SER A 18 5.73 -2.83 -10.97
CA SER A 18 4.79 -3.60 -10.17
C SER A 18 3.58 -4.04 -11.01
N PRO A 19 3.78 -4.65 -12.19
CA PRO A 19 2.66 -5.28 -12.88
C PRO A 19 2.10 -6.41 -12.01
N SER A 20 0.82 -6.73 -12.18
CA SER A 20 0.20 -7.85 -11.44
C SER A 20 1.06 -9.10 -11.48
N PHE A 21 1.19 -9.77 -10.34
CA PHE A 21 2.05 -10.91 -10.05
C PHE A 21 3.57 -10.63 -9.93
N ASP A 22 4.01 -9.37 -10.06
CA ASP A 22 5.42 -8.96 -9.90
C ASP A 22 5.53 -7.75 -8.93
N GLU A 23 4.90 -7.87 -7.76
CA GLU A 23 4.73 -6.78 -6.78
C GLU A 23 5.85 -6.72 -5.74
N GLN A 24 6.85 -7.58 -5.79
CA GLN A 24 7.90 -7.70 -4.77
C GLN A 24 8.58 -6.37 -4.41
N ALA A 25 8.78 -5.48 -5.39
CA ALA A 25 9.43 -4.20 -5.15
C ALA A 25 8.58 -3.27 -4.28
N VAL A 26 7.28 -3.20 -4.55
CA VAL A 26 6.30 -2.42 -3.77
C VAL A 26 6.09 -3.04 -2.40
N CYS A 27 5.94 -4.37 -2.32
CA CYS A 27 5.85 -5.13 -1.07
C CYS A 27 7.00 -4.77 -0.13
N ARG A 28 8.24 -4.84 -0.61
CA ARG A 28 9.43 -4.47 0.17
C ARG A 28 9.40 -3.01 0.61
N TYR A 29 9.06 -2.09 -0.29
CA TYR A 29 8.96 -0.67 0.03
C TYR A 29 7.98 -0.41 1.19
N ILE A 30 6.78 -0.98 1.13
CA ILE A 30 5.75 -0.84 2.18
C ILE A 30 6.27 -1.38 3.51
N LYS A 31 6.88 -2.58 3.51
CA LYS A 31 7.47 -3.20 4.71
C LYS A 31 8.54 -2.30 5.34
N GLU A 32 9.45 -1.76 4.52
CA GLU A 32 10.51 -0.86 5.00
C GLU A 32 9.92 0.43 5.60
N ARG A 33 8.91 1.03 4.96
CA ARG A 33 8.25 2.25 5.44
C ARG A 33 7.56 2.04 6.78
N LEU A 34 6.78 0.97 6.93
CA LEU A 34 6.07 0.65 8.16
C LEU A 34 7.03 0.24 9.29
N THR A 35 8.05 -0.57 8.98
CA THR A 35 9.08 -0.95 9.95
C THR A 35 9.84 0.27 10.48
N ALA A 36 10.13 1.27 9.65
CA ALA A 36 10.76 2.51 10.08
C ALA A 36 9.89 3.33 11.06
N LEU A 37 8.58 3.11 11.05
CA LEU A 37 7.63 3.68 12.02
C LEU A 37 7.46 2.80 13.27
N GLY A 38 8.18 1.68 13.39
CA GLY A 38 8.05 0.72 14.48
C GLY A 38 6.84 -0.21 14.35
N VAL A 39 6.20 -0.26 13.18
CA VAL A 39 5.05 -1.12 12.90
C VAL A 39 5.53 -2.45 12.34
N GLN A 40 5.10 -3.54 12.97
CA GLN A 40 5.35 -4.89 12.46
C GLN A 40 4.42 -5.19 11.29
N VAL A 41 4.97 -5.81 10.24
CA VAL A 41 4.23 -6.21 9.04
C VAL A 41 4.39 -7.69 8.82
N ASP A 42 3.29 -8.39 8.74
CA ASP A 42 3.23 -9.81 8.39
C ASP A 42 2.95 -9.95 6.89
N GLU A 43 3.70 -10.82 6.21
CA GLU A 43 3.43 -11.24 4.85
C GLU A 43 2.81 -12.63 4.89
N ASP A 44 1.66 -12.82 4.24
CA ASP A 44 0.99 -14.11 4.19
C ASP A 44 1.61 -15.03 3.10
N ASP A 45 1.12 -16.25 3.02
CA ASP A 45 1.59 -17.26 2.07
C ASP A 45 0.80 -17.31 0.76
N SER A 46 -0.03 -16.28 0.50
CA SER A 46 -0.89 -16.20 -0.70
C SER A 46 -0.13 -16.22 -2.02
N ALA A 47 1.15 -15.85 -2.02
CA ALA A 47 2.01 -15.94 -3.20
C ALA A 47 1.99 -17.32 -3.87
N ALA A 48 1.95 -18.38 -3.07
CA ALA A 48 1.90 -19.76 -3.58
C ALA A 48 0.59 -20.08 -4.33
N ALA A 49 -0.51 -19.46 -3.91
CA ALA A 49 -1.83 -19.67 -4.50
C ALA A 49 -2.09 -18.73 -5.69
N THR A 50 -1.57 -17.51 -5.64
CA THR A 50 -1.81 -16.47 -6.66
C THR A 50 -0.80 -16.49 -7.80
N GLY A 51 0.41 -16.99 -7.54
CA GLY A 51 1.54 -16.88 -8.46
C GLY A 51 2.26 -15.53 -8.41
N SER A 52 1.91 -14.66 -7.47
CA SER A 52 2.59 -13.39 -7.24
C SER A 52 4.01 -13.60 -6.69
N THR A 53 4.86 -12.60 -6.87
CA THR A 53 6.25 -12.63 -6.35
C THR A 53 6.33 -12.35 -4.84
N CYS A 54 5.23 -11.95 -4.21
CA CYS A 54 5.08 -11.78 -2.76
C CYS A 54 3.65 -12.14 -2.31
N GLY A 55 3.44 -12.29 -1.00
CA GLY A 55 2.13 -12.42 -0.37
C GLY A 55 1.44 -11.07 -0.13
N ASN A 56 0.21 -11.13 0.38
CA ASN A 56 -0.43 -9.94 0.92
C ASN A 56 0.27 -9.50 2.21
N LEU A 57 0.23 -8.21 2.50
CA LEU A 57 0.77 -7.65 3.74
C LEU A 57 -0.35 -7.28 4.69
N LEU A 58 -0.24 -7.72 5.95
CA LEU A 58 -1.10 -7.27 7.04
C LEU A 58 -0.24 -6.61 8.12
N ALA A 59 -0.61 -5.40 8.52
CA ALA A 59 -0.03 -4.75 9.68
C ALA A 59 -1.13 -4.32 10.65
N THR A 60 -0.91 -4.55 11.94
CA THR A 60 -1.85 -4.16 13.00
C THR A 60 -1.18 -3.14 13.91
N ILE A 61 -1.81 -1.99 14.10
CA ILE A 61 -1.38 -0.92 14.98
C ILE A 61 -2.37 -0.88 16.15
N PRO A 62 -1.99 -1.36 17.35
CA PRO A 62 -2.87 -1.35 18.50
C PRO A 62 -3.30 0.07 18.88
N GLY A 63 -4.57 0.28 19.17
CA GLY A 63 -5.15 1.53 19.62
C GLY A 63 -6.00 1.37 20.88
N ASP A 64 -6.92 2.31 21.09
CA ASP A 64 -7.88 2.26 22.19
C ASP A 64 -8.87 1.08 21.99
N PRO A 65 -8.87 0.07 22.88
CA PRO A 65 -9.71 -1.10 22.74
C PRO A 65 -11.21 -0.81 22.97
N SER A 66 -11.55 0.41 23.40
CA SER A 66 -12.96 0.84 23.51
C SER A 66 -13.54 1.32 22.17
N LEU A 67 -12.70 1.49 21.17
CA LEU A 67 -13.08 1.91 19.82
C LEU A 67 -13.08 0.71 18.87
N GLU A 68 -14.04 0.69 17.93
CA GLU A 68 -14.10 -0.35 16.91
C GLU A 68 -12.87 -0.33 16.01
N PRO A 69 -12.22 -1.47 15.73
CA PRO A 69 -11.08 -1.53 14.79
C PRO A 69 -11.45 -1.03 13.41
N VAL A 70 -10.48 -0.45 12.72
CA VAL A 70 -10.65 0.09 11.36
C VAL A 70 -9.63 -0.56 10.43
N LEU A 71 -10.12 -1.09 9.31
CA LEU A 71 -9.31 -1.62 8.22
C LEU A 71 -9.13 -0.56 7.13
N PHE A 72 -7.89 -0.35 6.72
CA PHE A 72 -7.53 0.34 5.49
C PHE A 72 -6.93 -0.69 4.53
N ALA A 73 -7.44 -0.72 3.31
CA ALA A 73 -6.93 -1.63 2.28
C ALA A 73 -6.55 -0.87 1.01
N ALA A 74 -5.50 -1.36 0.35
CA ALA A 74 -5.03 -0.90 -0.96
C ALA A 74 -4.36 -2.07 -1.68
N HIS A 75 -4.18 -1.98 -3.00
CA HIS A 75 -3.43 -3.00 -3.72
C HIS A 75 -2.05 -2.54 -4.16
N MET A 76 -1.17 -3.51 -4.44
CA MET A 76 0.25 -3.28 -4.74
C MET A 76 0.57 -3.34 -6.22
N ASP A 77 -0.31 -3.90 -7.03
CA ASP A 77 -0.12 -4.05 -8.47
C ASP A 77 -0.72 -2.90 -9.27
N THR A 78 -0.29 -2.79 -10.51
CA THR A 78 -0.78 -1.84 -11.50
C THR A 78 -1.00 -2.52 -12.84
N VAL A 79 -1.96 -2.02 -13.63
CA VAL A 79 -2.16 -2.50 -15.02
C VAL A 79 -0.96 -2.17 -15.90
N GLU A 80 -0.79 -2.95 -16.97
CA GLU A 80 0.23 -2.67 -18.00
C GLU A 80 -0.26 -1.56 -19.00
N PRO A 81 0.68 -0.80 -19.60
CA PRO A 81 2.13 -0.88 -19.51
C PRO A 81 2.66 -0.13 -18.27
N SER A 82 3.31 -0.84 -17.37
CA SER A 82 3.71 -0.31 -16.06
C SER A 82 5.22 -0.35 -15.78
N ARG A 83 6.03 -0.89 -16.68
CA ARG A 83 7.48 -0.97 -16.47
C ARG A 83 8.18 0.31 -16.88
N GLY A 84 9.09 0.78 -16.02
CA GLY A 84 9.84 2.03 -16.23
C GLY A 84 8.99 3.28 -16.04
N LYS A 85 7.90 3.20 -15.24
CA LYS A 85 7.07 4.35 -14.88
C LYS A 85 7.89 5.49 -14.28
N GLN A 86 7.55 6.71 -14.65
CA GLN A 86 8.13 7.92 -14.05
C GLN A 86 7.02 8.95 -13.86
N ALA A 87 6.96 9.52 -12.67
CA ALA A 87 6.05 10.61 -12.36
C ALA A 87 6.62 11.95 -12.79
N VAL A 88 5.80 12.78 -13.42
CA VAL A 88 6.12 14.18 -13.74
C VAL A 88 5.09 15.08 -13.08
N THR A 89 5.56 16.10 -12.39
CA THR A 89 4.69 17.10 -11.75
C THR A 89 4.73 18.40 -12.54
N ASP A 90 3.57 18.92 -12.91
CA ASP A 90 3.44 20.21 -13.58
C ASP A 90 3.48 21.41 -12.59
N GLU A 91 3.43 22.62 -13.10
CA GLU A 91 3.43 23.87 -12.31
C GLU A 91 2.20 24.03 -11.41
N ASN A 92 1.10 23.35 -11.71
CA ASN A 92 -0.13 23.34 -10.93
C ASN A 92 -0.15 22.25 -9.86
N GLY A 93 0.87 21.37 -9.84
CA GLY A 93 0.97 20.24 -8.92
C GLY A 93 0.24 18.98 -9.39
N HIS A 94 -0.19 18.91 -10.66
CA HIS A 94 -0.71 17.67 -11.22
C HIS A 94 0.42 16.70 -11.51
N ILE A 95 0.22 15.45 -11.14
CA ILE A 95 1.19 14.37 -11.37
C ILE A 95 0.67 13.48 -12.49
N THR A 96 1.48 13.30 -13.52
CA THR A 96 1.17 12.47 -14.67
C THR A 96 2.31 11.50 -14.96
N SER A 97 2.05 10.48 -15.78
CA SER A 97 3.11 9.60 -16.27
C SER A 97 3.96 10.31 -17.35
N CYS A 98 5.25 10.03 -17.33
CA CYS A 98 6.16 10.39 -18.42
C CYS A 98 6.17 9.27 -19.47
N GLY A 99 5.82 9.61 -20.72
CA GLY A 99 5.82 8.65 -21.83
C GLY A 99 4.54 7.82 -21.93
N ASP A 100 4.69 6.56 -22.39
CA ASP A 100 3.57 5.71 -22.79
C ASP A 100 3.12 4.72 -21.69
N THR A 101 3.62 4.88 -20.46
CA THR A 101 3.21 4.03 -19.33
C THR A 101 2.00 4.60 -18.60
N VAL A 102 1.30 3.74 -17.85
CA VAL A 102 0.35 4.20 -16.83
C VAL A 102 1.10 4.97 -15.73
N LEU A 103 0.39 5.78 -14.95
CA LEU A 103 0.96 6.39 -13.74
C LEU A 103 0.97 5.41 -12.56
N GLY A 104 -0.02 4.51 -12.50
CA GLY A 104 -0.23 3.61 -11.38
C GLY A 104 -0.85 4.32 -10.16
N ALA A 105 -1.61 5.43 -10.39
CA ALA A 105 -2.31 6.11 -9.30
C ALA A 105 -3.34 5.22 -8.62
N ASP A 106 -3.92 4.29 -9.35
CA ASP A 106 -4.66 3.15 -8.90
C ASP A 106 -3.68 1.97 -8.70
N ASP A 107 -3.27 1.57 -7.47
CA ASP A 107 -3.73 2.19 -6.24
C ASP A 107 -2.59 2.78 -5.38
N PHE A 108 -1.51 3.27 -6.01
CA PHE A 108 -0.42 3.92 -5.27
C PHE A 108 -0.86 5.21 -4.56
N ALA A 109 -1.97 5.81 -4.98
CA ALA A 109 -2.55 6.93 -4.25
C ALA A 109 -3.11 6.45 -2.90
N GLY A 110 -3.84 5.33 -2.87
CA GLY A 110 -4.32 4.68 -1.66
C GLY A 110 -3.18 4.23 -0.75
N VAL A 111 -2.19 3.52 -1.30
CA VAL A 111 -0.99 3.10 -0.55
C VAL A 111 -0.31 4.30 0.11
N SER A 112 -0.08 5.38 -0.65
CA SER A 112 0.58 6.59 -0.14
C SER A 112 -0.24 7.29 0.94
N ALA A 113 -1.56 7.36 0.76
CA ALA A 113 -2.47 7.96 1.73
C ALA A 113 -2.47 7.17 3.06
N ILE A 114 -2.48 5.84 3.00
CA ILE A 114 -2.40 4.97 4.18
C ILE A 114 -1.08 5.19 4.91
N LEU A 115 0.06 5.11 4.20
CA LEU A 115 1.39 5.25 4.80
C LEU A 115 1.58 6.64 5.45
N GLU A 116 1.13 7.71 4.78
CA GLU A 116 1.21 9.07 5.32
C GLU A 116 0.23 9.27 6.49
N GLY A 117 -0.98 8.73 6.38
CA GLY A 117 -1.99 8.78 7.45
C GLY A 117 -1.47 8.15 8.73
N VAL A 118 -0.90 6.95 8.62
CA VAL A 118 -0.28 6.24 9.75
C VAL A 118 0.89 7.04 10.33
N ALA A 119 1.82 7.51 9.49
CA ALA A 119 2.95 8.29 9.95
C ALA A 119 2.51 9.55 10.72
N SER A 120 1.57 10.31 10.14
CA SER A 120 1.03 11.51 10.77
C SER A 120 0.29 11.22 12.08
N LEU A 121 -0.43 10.11 12.14
CA LEU A 121 -1.16 9.70 13.35
C LEU A 121 -0.19 9.37 14.47
N LEU A 122 0.80 8.52 14.21
CA LEU A 122 1.81 8.12 15.19
C LEU A 122 2.65 9.32 15.66
N GLU A 123 3.02 10.24 14.76
CA GLU A 123 3.71 11.48 15.10
C GLU A 123 2.87 12.39 16.01
N SER A 124 1.56 12.41 15.83
CA SER A 124 0.66 13.26 16.64
C SER A 124 0.42 12.75 18.05
N GLY A 125 0.61 11.45 18.28
CA GLY A 125 0.25 10.78 19.55
C GLY A 125 -1.25 10.82 19.87
N ALA A 126 -2.11 11.08 18.86
CA ALA A 126 -3.56 11.12 19.06
C ALA A 126 -4.12 9.73 19.38
N THR A 127 -5.16 9.68 20.20
CA THR A 127 -5.91 8.44 20.45
C THR A 127 -6.58 7.98 19.17
N HIS A 128 -6.47 6.68 18.89
CA HIS A 128 -7.04 6.05 17.69
C HIS A 128 -7.55 4.64 18.00
N PRO A 129 -8.46 4.09 17.21
CA PRO A 129 -8.82 2.68 17.29
C PRO A 129 -7.64 1.78 16.89
N THR A 130 -7.76 0.48 17.09
CA THR A 130 -6.86 -0.46 16.41
C THR A 130 -6.99 -0.25 14.91
N LEU A 131 -5.85 -0.06 14.23
CA LEU A 131 -5.78 0.06 12.77
C LEU A 131 -5.22 -1.22 12.20
N GLU A 132 -5.88 -1.71 11.15
CA GLU A 132 -5.41 -2.82 10.34
C GLU A 132 -5.15 -2.30 8.93
N LEU A 133 -3.97 -2.61 8.40
CA LEU A 133 -3.53 -2.18 7.08
C LEU A 133 -3.33 -3.42 6.23
N LEU A 134 -4.12 -3.57 5.19
CA LEU A 134 -4.05 -4.71 4.27
C LEU A 134 -3.60 -4.23 2.89
N PHE A 135 -2.48 -4.76 2.40
CA PHE A 135 -2.02 -4.49 1.04
C PHE A 135 -2.03 -5.79 0.25
N THR A 136 -2.84 -5.83 -0.82
CA THR A 136 -3.08 -7.05 -1.57
C THR A 136 -2.32 -7.09 -2.88
N THR A 137 -2.10 -8.31 -3.39
CA THR A 137 -1.51 -8.58 -4.71
C THR A 137 -2.58 -8.87 -5.73
N GLY A 138 -2.30 -8.64 -7.03
CA GLY A 138 -3.13 -9.09 -8.15
C GLY A 138 -4.57 -8.61 -8.11
N GLU A 139 -4.82 -7.37 -7.69
CA GLU A 139 -6.17 -6.78 -7.67
C GLU A 139 -6.72 -6.69 -9.09
N GLU A 140 -5.90 -6.16 -10.01
CA GLU A 140 -6.21 -5.94 -11.42
C GLU A 140 -6.48 -7.25 -12.20
N HIS A 141 -6.21 -8.39 -11.56
CA HIS A 141 -6.54 -9.73 -12.02
C HIS A 141 -7.61 -10.37 -11.12
N PHE A 142 -8.78 -9.72 -11.07
CA PHE A 142 -9.95 -10.22 -10.33
C PHE A 142 -9.73 -10.36 -8.82
N CYS A 143 -8.96 -9.48 -8.19
CA CYS A 143 -8.72 -9.44 -6.75
C CYS A 143 -8.18 -10.79 -6.20
N VAL A 144 -7.26 -11.45 -6.93
CA VAL A 144 -6.81 -12.80 -6.54
C VAL A 144 -6.13 -12.81 -5.18
N GLY A 145 -5.35 -11.78 -4.84
CA GLY A 145 -4.71 -11.66 -3.53
C GLY A 145 -5.74 -11.53 -2.40
N ALA A 146 -6.70 -10.63 -2.56
CA ALA A 146 -7.77 -10.45 -1.57
C ALA A 146 -8.63 -11.73 -1.39
N LYS A 147 -8.87 -12.49 -2.46
CA LYS A 147 -9.58 -13.77 -2.39
C LYS A 147 -8.79 -14.87 -1.69
N ALA A 148 -7.47 -14.81 -1.76
CA ALA A 148 -6.57 -15.76 -1.09
C ALA A 148 -6.29 -15.38 0.37
N PHE A 149 -6.62 -14.15 0.78
CA PHE A 149 -6.41 -13.67 2.14
C PHE A 149 -7.39 -14.31 3.12
N ASP A 150 -6.87 -14.75 4.28
CA ASP A 150 -7.68 -15.25 5.38
C ASP A 150 -8.29 -14.08 6.18
N ALA A 151 -9.55 -13.75 5.89
CA ALA A 151 -10.26 -12.65 6.54
C ALA A 151 -10.53 -12.90 8.05
N GLU A 152 -10.39 -14.13 8.56
CA GLU A 152 -10.52 -14.40 10.00
C GLU A 152 -9.36 -13.78 10.81
N ARG A 153 -8.28 -13.40 10.15
CA ARG A 153 -7.16 -12.67 10.76
C ARG A 153 -7.49 -11.23 11.12
N LEU A 154 -8.55 -10.65 10.55
CA LEU A 154 -8.98 -9.27 10.82
C LEU A 154 -9.83 -9.17 12.08
N GLN A 155 -9.64 -8.09 12.83
CA GLN A 155 -10.47 -7.67 13.95
C GLN A 155 -11.58 -6.71 13.48
N ALA A 156 -11.31 -5.89 12.47
CA ALA A 156 -12.30 -5.03 11.81
C ALA A 156 -13.39 -5.88 11.13
N LYS A 157 -14.66 -5.44 11.24
CA LYS A 157 -15.83 -6.15 10.70
C LYS A 157 -16.63 -5.28 9.75
#